data_28eac1363a8b5a59035f90d764b60d1b
#
_entry.id   28eac1363a8b5a59035f90d764b60d1b
#
_cell.length_a   1.000
_cell.length_b   1.000
_cell.length_c   1.000
_cell.angle_alpha   90.00
_cell.angle_beta   90.00
_cell.angle_gamma   90.00
#
_symmetry.space_group_name_H-M   'P 1'
#
loop_
_entity.id
_entity.type
_entity.pdbx_description
1 polymer ?
#
loop_
_entity_poly.entity_id
_entity_poly.type
_entity_poly.pdbx_seq_one_letter_code
_entity_poly.pdbx_strand_id
1 'polypeptide(L)'
;KRGQTVQTFPTAGKSFTYAGSDDIEKVAWYSGNSQDRAHPVGDPSKHSNGWGLYDMSGNVWEWCADWYHDDYFQIADPENPQGPDYGTEKVVRGGSWFSNDVFCNVSRRYKLKPDYRDTNFGFRCVKDL
;
A
#
# COMPACT_ATOMS: atom_id res chain seq x y z
N LYS A 1 16.02 13.89 -7.52
CA LYS A 1 15.83 13.04 -6.32
C LYS A 1 14.47 12.40 -6.48
N ARG A 2 14.41 11.07 -6.55
CA ARG A 2 13.16 10.35 -6.69
C ARG A 2 12.52 10.25 -5.32
N GLY A 3 11.22 10.60 -5.21
CA GLY A 3 10.46 10.50 -3.98
C GLY A 3 10.46 9.05 -3.49
N GLN A 4 10.78 8.86 -2.22
CA GLN A 4 10.84 7.57 -1.57
C GLN A 4 9.45 7.12 -1.19
N THR A 5 9.04 5.96 -1.66
CA THR A 5 7.90 5.26 -1.11
C THR A 5 8.40 4.07 -0.32
N VAL A 6 9.09 4.33 0.77
CA VAL A 6 9.37 3.28 1.76
C VAL A 6 8.21 3.24 2.73
N GLN A 7 7.28 2.34 2.48
CA GLN A 7 6.29 1.99 3.48
C GLN A 7 6.86 0.95 4.44
N THR A 8 7.78 1.36 5.29
CA THR A 8 8.03 0.65 6.54
C THR A 8 7.22 1.37 7.61
N PHE A 9 6.23 0.71 8.17
CA PHE A 9 5.39 1.27 9.23
C PHE A 9 5.83 0.76 10.60
N PRO A 10 6.71 1.45 11.32
CA PRO A 10 6.83 1.21 12.74
C PRO A 10 5.84 2.13 13.46
N THR A 11 4.76 1.59 13.92
CA THR A 11 4.11 2.16 15.09
C THR A 11 4.96 1.81 16.28
N ALA A 12 5.83 2.74 16.73
CA ALA A 12 6.54 2.67 18.02
C ALA A 12 6.87 1.23 18.51
N GLY A 13 7.48 0.41 17.67
CA GLY A 13 7.89 -0.95 18.03
C GLY A 13 6.81 -2.04 17.92
N LYS A 14 5.60 -1.73 17.47
CA LYS A 14 4.54 -2.73 17.24
C LYS A 14 4.36 -2.97 15.73
N SER A 15 4.52 -4.24 15.32
CA SER A 15 4.20 -4.69 13.96
C SER A 15 2.73 -5.11 13.89
N PHE A 16 2.02 -4.66 12.84
CA PHE A 16 0.65 -5.06 12.56
C PHE A 16 0.56 -5.76 11.21
N THR A 17 -0.44 -6.63 11.07
CA THR A 17 -0.78 -7.29 9.80
C THR A 17 -1.27 -6.29 8.76
N TYR A 18 -2.09 -5.34 9.17
CA TYR A 18 -2.64 -4.25 8.34
C TYR A 18 -2.15 -2.90 8.86
N ALA A 19 -2.33 -1.85 8.09
CA ALA A 19 -1.82 -0.53 8.42
C ALA A 19 -2.50 0.08 9.66
N GLY A 20 -1.96 -0.20 10.83
CA GLY A 20 -2.42 0.33 12.12
C GLY A 20 -3.19 -0.66 12.99
N SER A 21 -3.48 -1.88 12.52
CA SER A 21 -4.23 -2.89 13.30
C SER A 21 -3.97 -4.31 12.80
N ASP A 22 -4.17 -5.31 13.66
CA ASP A 22 -4.32 -6.72 13.28
C ASP A 22 -5.77 -7.07 12.91
N ASP A 23 -6.71 -6.15 13.17
CA ASP A 23 -8.10 -6.26 12.81
C ASP A 23 -8.38 -5.43 11.54
N ILE A 24 -8.58 -6.11 10.40
CA ILE A 24 -8.80 -5.48 9.11
C ILE A 24 -10.07 -4.60 9.08
N GLU A 25 -11.09 -4.98 9.83
CA GLU A 25 -12.36 -4.25 9.88
C GLU A 25 -12.19 -2.80 10.34
N LYS A 26 -11.17 -2.54 11.15
CA LYS A 26 -10.89 -1.21 11.70
C LYS A 26 -10.19 -0.26 10.73
N VAL A 27 -9.43 -0.80 9.77
CA VAL A 27 -8.46 0.02 9.00
C VAL A 27 -8.65 -0.06 7.48
N ALA A 28 -9.45 -1.00 6.98
CA ALA A 28 -9.54 -1.24 5.55
C ALA A 28 -10.98 -1.33 5.03
N TRP A 29 -11.17 -0.85 3.80
CA TRP A 29 -12.26 -1.21 2.92
C TRP A 29 -11.78 -2.31 1.97
N TYR A 30 -12.30 -3.53 2.12
CA TYR A 30 -11.91 -4.72 1.36
C TYR A 30 -13.18 -5.51 0.95
N SER A 31 -13.05 -6.60 0.22
CA SER A 31 -14.21 -7.34 -0.31
C SER A 31 -15.21 -7.82 0.76
N GLY A 32 -14.77 -7.97 2.02
CA GLY A 32 -15.64 -8.38 3.12
C GLY A 32 -16.55 -7.28 3.66
N ASN A 33 -16.23 -6.00 3.43
CA ASN A 33 -16.98 -4.89 4.04
C ASN A 33 -17.21 -3.67 3.13
N SER A 34 -16.66 -3.65 1.92
CA SER A 34 -16.69 -2.51 1.01
C SER A 34 -18.04 -2.28 0.31
N GLN A 35 -18.93 -3.26 0.32
CA GLN A 35 -20.16 -3.24 -0.48
C GLN A 35 -19.86 -3.06 -1.99
N ASP A 36 -18.82 -3.76 -2.48
CA ASP A 36 -18.38 -3.77 -3.88
C ASP A 36 -18.09 -2.39 -4.47
N ARG A 37 -17.55 -1.47 -3.68
CA ARG A 37 -17.22 -0.10 -4.13
C ARG A 37 -16.06 0.52 -3.35
N ALA A 38 -15.40 1.50 -3.98
CA ALA A 38 -14.52 2.41 -3.28
C ALA A 38 -15.31 3.36 -2.35
N HIS A 39 -14.67 3.77 -1.27
CA HIS A 39 -15.20 4.68 -0.28
C HIS A 39 -14.45 6.03 -0.32
N PRO A 40 -15.06 7.12 0.19
CA PRO A 40 -14.36 8.40 0.34
C PRO A 40 -13.06 8.22 1.11
N VAL A 41 -12.00 8.88 0.66
CA VAL A 41 -10.70 8.83 1.34
C VAL A 41 -10.79 9.43 2.74
N GLY A 42 -10.14 8.78 3.70
CA GLY A 42 -10.14 9.26 5.09
C GLY A 42 -11.49 9.10 5.79
N ASP A 43 -12.31 8.14 5.38
CA ASP A 43 -13.59 7.85 6.02
C ASP A 43 -13.41 7.65 7.55
N PRO A 44 -14.12 8.43 8.40
CA PRO A 44 -13.93 8.38 9.85
C PRO A 44 -14.41 7.08 10.51
N SER A 45 -15.12 6.22 9.78
CA SER A 45 -15.47 4.88 10.27
C SER A 45 -14.28 3.91 10.26
N LYS A 46 -13.17 4.29 9.60
CA LYS A 46 -11.91 3.55 9.63
C LYS A 46 -10.86 4.30 10.44
N HIS A 47 -9.94 3.56 11.03
CA HIS A 47 -8.86 4.14 11.80
C HIS A 47 -7.67 4.46 10.89
N SER A 48 -7.02 5.58 11.14
CA SER A 48 -5.69 5.86 10.60
C SER A 48 -4.63 4.97 11.25
N ASN A 49 -3.48 4.84 10.62
CA ASN A 49 -2.30 4.28 11.27
C ASN A 49 -1.73 5.25 12.33
N GLY A 50 -0.66 4.82 13.01
CA GLY A 50 -0.02 5.62 14.07
C GLY A 50 0.54 6.98 13.61
N TRP A 51 0.55 7.26 12.31
CA TRP A 51 0.99 8.53 11.72
C TRP A 51 -0.16 9.35 11.12
N GLY A 52 -1.39 8.96 11.37
CA GLY A 52 -2.57 9.67 10.87
C GLY A 52 -2.88 9.40 9.40
N LEU A 53 -2.28 8.39 8.77
CA LEU A 53 -2.55 8.04 7.38
C LEU A 53 -3.70 7.04 7.29
N TYR A 54 -4.69 7.37 6.47
CA TYR A 54 -5.85 6.54 6.16
C TYR A 54 -5.63 5.74 4.87
N ASP A 55 -6.44 4.68 4.70
CA ASP A 55 -6.54 3.89 3.46
C ASP A 55 -5.22 3.24 2.98
N MET A 56 -4.27 3.06 3.92
CA MET A 56 -3.00 2.39 3.65
C MET A 56 -3.16 0.86 3.49
N SER A 57 -4.30 0.33 3.90
CA SER A 57 -4.79 -1.02 3.63
C SER A 57 -6.21 -0.90 3.10
N GLY A 58 -6.50 -1.53 1.94
CA GLY A 58 -7.80 -1.52 1.28
C GLY A 58 -8.11 -0.22 0.52
N ASN A 59 -9.37 0.00 0.24
CA ASN A 59 -9.97 1.02 -0.59
C ASN A 59 -9.55 0.89 -2.06
N VAL A 60 -8.36 1.37 -2.45
CA VAL A 60 -7.81 1.17 -3.80
C VAL A 60 -6.34 0.74 -3.72
N TRP A 61 -5.90 -0.07 -4.68
CA TRP A 61 -4.48 -0.34 -4.88
C TRP A 61 -3.75 0.96 -5.18
N GLU A 62 -2.58 1.15 -4.58
CA GLU A 62 -1.78 2.36 -4.78
C GLU A 62 -0.52 2.06 -5.57
N TRP A 63 -0.35 2.82 -6.65
CA TRP A 63 0.87 2.79 -7.45
C TRP A 63 2.06 3.32 -6.66
N CYS A 64 3.15 2.56 -6.66
CA CYS A 64 4.43 2.99 -6.13
C CYS A 64 5.35 3.48 -7.26
N ALA A 65 6.32 4.33 -6.93
CA ALA A 65 7.33 4.79 -7.87
C ALA A 65 8.28 3.67 -8.30
N ASP A 66 8.41 2.64 -7.47
CA ASP A 66 9.38 1.56 -7.64
C ASP A 66 9.02 0.64 -8.80
N TRP A 67 10.05 0.24 -9.57
CA TRP A 67 9.94 -0.92 -10.43
C TRP A 67 9.88 -2.20 -9.60
N TYR A 68 9.17 -3.21 -10.09
CA TYR A 68 9.07 -4.48 -9.41
C TYR A 68 10.25 -5.40 -9.81
N HIS A 69 10.83 -6.06 -8.80
CA HIS A 69 11.77 -7.17 -8.97
C HIS A 69 11.49 -8.20 -7.87
N ASP A 70 11.47 -9.50 -8.24
CA ASP A 70 11.14 -10.57 -7.30
C ASP A 70 12.15 -10.64 -6.15
N ASP A 71 13.43 -10.53 -6.45
CA ASP A 71 14.54 -10.69 -5.50
C ASP A 71 15.06 -9.36 -4.93
N TYR A 72 14.33 -8.26 -5.13
CA TYR A 72 14.82 -6.93 -4.74
C TYR A 72 15.26 -6.84 -3.28
N PHE A 73 14.55 -7.47 -2.35
CA PHE A 73 14.91 -7.44 -0.93
C PHE A 73 16.19 -8.21 -0.58
N GLN A 74 16.66 -9.09 -1.46
CA GLN A 74 17.93 -9.80 -1.28
C GLN A 74 19.14 -8.96 -1.69
N ILE A 75 18.92 -7.98 -2.55
CA ILE A 75 19.97 -7.15 -3.16
C ILE A 75 19.86 -5.66 -2.79
N ALA A 76 18.78 -5.27 -2.14
CA ALA A 76 18.52 -3.88 -1.76
C ALA A 76 19.46 -3.42 -0.65
N ASP A 77 19.85 -2.15 -0.71
CA ASP A 77 20.48 -1.47 0.43
C ASP A 77 19.48 -1.50 1.61
N PRO A 78 19.86 -2.03 2.78
CA PRO A 78 19.01 -2.03 3.96
C PRO A 78 18.68 -0.61 4.44
N GLU A 79 19.52 0.37 4.11
CA GLU A 79 19.28 1.77 4.41
C GLU A 79 18.69 2.47 3.18
N ASN A 80 17.39 2.83 3.27
CA ASN A 80 16.72 3.66 2.26
C ASN A 80 16.66 3.05 0.84
N PRO A 81 16.05 1.88 0.65
CA PRO A 81 15.94 1.22 -0.64
C PRO A 81 15.14 2.05 -1.65
N GLN A 82 15.71 2.31 -2.81
CA GLN A 82 15.13 3.18 -3.85
C GLN A 82 14.33 2.41 -4.92
N GLY A 83 14.25 1.08 -4.81
CA GLY A 83 13.77 0.23 -5.88
C GLY A 83 14.79 0.03 -7.00
N PRO A 84 14.58 -0.93 -7.91
CA PRO A 84 15.42 -1.11 -9.09
C PRO A 84 15.39 0.12 -9.99
N ASP A 85 16.50 0.40 -10.69
CA ASP A 85 16.59 1.53 -11.62
C ASP A 85 15.68 1.41 -12.83
N TYR A 86 15.35 0.17 -13.23
CA TYR A 86 14.50 -0.13 -14.38
C TYR A 86 13.69 -1.40 -14.16
N GLY A 87 12.63 -1.56 -14.95
CA GLY A 87 11.75 -2.73 -14.92
C GLY A 87 10.65 -2.61 -15.97
N THR A 88 9.83 -3.63 -16.07
CA THR A 88 8.67 -3.70 -16.96
C THR A 88 7.34 -3.55 -16.24
N GLU A 89 7.35 -3.74 -14.94
CA GLU A 89 6.16 -3.66 -14.07
C GLU A 89 6.45 -2.77 -12.87
N LYS A 90 5.43 -2.04 -12.44
CA LYS A 90 5.47 -1.20 -11.24
C LYS A 90 4.90 -1.93 -10.04
N VAL A 91 5.42 -1.60 -8.86
CA VAL A 91 4.85 -2.06 -7.60
C VAL A 91 3.50 -1.38 -7.36
N VAL A 92 2.52 -2.15 -6.90
CA VAL A 92 1.28 -1.67 -6.30
C VAL A 92 1.11 -2.30 -4.92
N ARG A 93 0.50 -1.57 -4.00
CA ARG A 93 0.36 -1.96 -2.61
C ARG A 93 -1.01 -1.64 -2.04
N GLY A 94 -1.29 -2.18 -0.85
CA GLY A 94 -2.43 -1.85 -0.02
C GLY A 94 -3.65 -2.73 -0.22
N GLY A 95 -3.82 -3.37 -1.38
CA GLY A 95 -5.10 -4.02 -1.72
C GLY A 95 -6.18 -2.99 -2.07
N SER A 96 -7.41 -3.46 -2.28
CA SER A 96 -8.53 -2.61 -2.69
C SER A 96 -9.84 -3.08 -2.11
N TRP A 97 -10.90 -2.31 -2.35
CA TRP A 97 -12.28 -2.65 -2.01
C TRP A 97 -12.75 -4.01 -2.59
N PHE A 98 -12.10 -4.47 -3.65
CA PHE A 98 -12.40 -5.76 -4.32
C PHE A 98 -11.45 -6.89 -3.89
N SER A 99 -10.41 -6.60 -3.13
CA SER A 99 -9.39 -7.57 -2.69
C SER A 99 -9.84 -8.30 -1.44
N ASN A 100 -9.44 -9.57 -1.30
CA ASN A 100 -9.54 -10.24 -0.01
C ASN A 100 -8.48 -9.70 0.98
N ASP A 101 -8.58 -10.08 2.23
CA ASP A 101 -7.77 -9.64 3.36
C ASP A 101 -6.25 -9.85 3.14
N VAL A 102 -5.86 -10.98 2.52
CA VAL A 102 -4.45 -11.32 2.26
C VAL A 102 -3.73 -10.26 1.43
N PHE A 103 -4.44 -9.62 0.48
CA PHE A 103 -3.86 -8.57 -0.35
C PHE A 103 -3.73 -7.21 0.35
N CYS A 104 -4.49 -7.00 1.44
CA CYS A 104 -4.44 -5.78 2.24
C CYS A 104 -3.32 -5.76 3.29
N ASN A 105 -2.55 -6.86 3.41
CA ASN A 105 -1.43 -6.98 4.33
C ASN A 105 -0.32 -5.98 4.01
N VAL A 106 0.26 -5.35 5.05
CA VAL A 106 1.31 -4.32 4.92
C VAL A 106 2.59 -4.80 4.25
N SER A 107 2.90 -6.08 4.30
CA SER A 107 4.08 -6.65 3.63
C SER A 107 3.82 -7.02 2.17
N ARG A 108 2.55 -7.06 1.74
CA ARG A 108 2.19 -7.52 0.40
C ARG A 108 2.61 -6.51 -0.66
N ARG A 109 3.31 -7.00 -1.67
CA ARG A 109 3.61 -6.29 -2.92
C ARG A 109 2.92 -7.03 -4.06
N TYR A 110 2.40 -6.28 -5.01
CA TYR A 110 1.90 -6.81 -6.27
C TYR A 110 2.52 -6.02 -7.42
N LYS A 111 2.36 -6.49 -8.65
CA LYS A 111 3.01 -5.91 -9.82
C LYS A 111 2.05 -5.81 -10.99
N LEU A 112 2.14 -4.71 -11.73
CA LEU A 112 1.35 -4.48 -12.93
C LEU A 112 2.15 -3.66 -13.94
N LYS A 113 1.79 -3.80 -15.22
CA LYS A 113 2.31 -2.93 -16.27
C LYS A 113 1.88 -1.49 -16.02
N PRO A 114 2.74 -0.49 -16.29
CA PRO A 114 2.44 0.92 -15.97
C PRO A 114 1.21 1.50 -16.67
N ASP A 115 0.76 0.89 -17.76
CA ASP A 115 -0.41 1.29 -18.54
C ASP A 115 -1.71 0.62 -18.08
N TYR A 116 -1.66 -0.29 -17.10
CA TYR A 116 -2.85 -0.94 -16.55
C TYR A 116 -3.75 0.08 -15.85
N ARG A 117 -5.06 -0.03 -16.10
CA ARG A 117 -6.07 0.85 -15.51
C ARG A 117 -7.29 0.04 -15.10
N ASP A 118 -7.78 0.32 -13.91
CA ASP A 118 -9.04 -0.24 -13.40
C ASP A 118 -9.61 0.67 -12.32
N THR A 119 -10.86 0.45 -11.94
CA THR A 119 -11.62 1.26 -10.97
C THR A 119 -11.14 1.10 -9.53
N ASN A 120 -10.32 0.10 -9.26
CA ASN A 120 -9.78 -0.20 -7.93
C ASN A 120 -8.30 0.18 -7.76
N PHE A 121 -7.78 1.07 -8.62
CA PHE A 121 -6.40 1.59 -8.56
C PHE A 121 -6.38 3.10 -8.40
N GLY A 122 -5.40 3.57 -7.64
CA GLY A 122 -5.17 4.99 -7.38
C GLY A 122 -3.71 5.25 -7.00
N PHE A 123 -3.46 6.42 -6.44
CA PHE A 123 -2.14 6.83 -5.96
C PHE A 123 -2.28 7.87 -4.86
N ARG A 124 -1.22 8.05 -4.09
CA ARG A 124 -1.07 9.21 -3.20
C ARG A 124 0.24 9.93 -3.48
N CYS A 125 0.22 11.26 -3.36
CA CYS A 125 1.41 12.07 -3.51
C CYS A 125 2.23 12.07 -2.22
N VAL A 126 3.55 12.04 -2.38
CA VAL A 126 4.53 12.24 -1.30
C VAL A 126 5.37 13.46 -1.65
N LYS A 127 5.68 14.27 -0.64
CA LYS A 127 6.55 15.45 -0.77
C LYS A 127 7.64 15.37 0.28
N ASP A 128 8.88 15.58 -0.14
CA ASP A 128 10.00 15.80 0.79
C ASP A 128 9.81 17.15 1.52
N LEU A 129 10.11 17.16 2.80
CA LEU A 129 10.09 18.37 3.63
C LEU A 129 11.33 19.20 3.45
#